data_6ae66f56199e4cf36a9f38d50588b22a
#
_entry.id   6ae66f56199e4cf36a9f38d50588b22a
#
_cell.length_a   1.000
_cell.length_b   1.000
_cell.length_c   1.000
_cell.angle_alpha   90.00
_cell.angle_beta   90.00
_cell.angle_gamma   90.00
#
_symmetry.space_group_name_H-M   'P 1'
#
loop_
_entity.id
_entity.type
_entity.pdbx_description
1 polymer ?
#
loop_
_entity_poly.entity_id
_entity_poly.type
_entity_poly.pdbx_seq_one_letter_code
_entity_poly.pdbx_strand_id
1 'polypeptide(L)'
;MASSRLRRFVDLLRHTPLHPQWLLSDRRIVTGKLRTLGSGHILDIGCADRWVEAKLPAGCEYTGIDYFVTGSLMYGASPDAFADAAALPLRDASVDAVVILEVIEHLPSPRQALHEIARVLRPGGQLLLSVPFLYPIHDAPYDFQRFTEHGLAHEIELAGMRVSELRPSLGAVQTAGLIVCLALGGMAAESVRRRSLGVLLFPFAALAVSIINVTAWVAGKLLPGWTAVTAGYVAVARKS
;
A
#
# COMPACT_ATOMS: atom_id res chain seq x y z
N MET A 1 1.52 15.90 -17.39
CA MET A 1 2.69 15.03 -17.19
C MET A 1 3.82 15.86 -16.59
N ALA A 2 4.15 15.69 -15.31
CA ALA A 2 5.42 16.21 -14.79
C ALA A 2 6.53 15.53 -15.57
N SER A 3 7.56 16.27 -15.98
CA SER A 3 8.64 15.71 -16.79
C SER A 3 9.23 14.49 -16.08
N SER A 4 9.56 13.45 -16.81
CA SER A 4 10.18 12.22 -16.28
C SER A 4 11.42 12.50 -15.41
N ARG A 5 12.08 13.64 -15.62
CA ARG A 5 13.23 14.12 -14.86
C ARG A 5 12.84 14.58 -13.45
N LEU A 6 11.73 15.31 -13.29
CA LEU A 6 11.25 15.76 -11.98
C LEU A 6 10.82 14.56 -11.12
N ARG A 7 10.11 13.61 -11.70
CA ARG A 7 9.71 12.37 -11.01
C ARG A 7 10.94 11.59 -10.52
N ARG A 8 11.95 11.39 -11.38
CA ARG A 8 13.21 10.73 -10.98
C ARG A 8 13.96 11.47 -9.87
N PHE A 9 13.98 12.81 -9.91
CA PHE A 9 14.61 13.61 -8.85
C PHE A 9 13.86 13.47 -7.52
N VAL A 10 12.54 13.52 -7.54
CA VAL A 10 11.71 13.31 -6.34
C VAL A 10 11.91 11.89 -5.78
N ASP A 11 11.98 10.88 -6.64
CA ASP A 11 12.21 9.49 -6.22
C ASP A 11 13.58 9.29 -5.54
N LEU A 12 14.63 10.01 -5.97
CA LEU A 12 15.93 9.99 -5.29
C LEU A 12 15.86 10.50 -3.84
N LEU A 13 14.92 11.42 -3.56
CA LEU A 13 14.73 11.98 -2.21
C LEU A 13 13.83 11.10 -1.33
N ARG A 14 13.21 10.03 -1.86
CA ARG A 14 12.21 9.21 -1.14
C ARG A 14 12.70 8.65 0.19
N HIS A 15 14.00 8.44 0.32
CA HIS A 15 14.62 7.92 1.54
C HIS A 15 15.13 9.02 2.49
N THR A 16 14.85 10.28 2.19
CA THR A 16 15.26 11.43 2.97
C THR A 16 14.06 12.17 3.57
N PRO A 17 14.24 12.91 4.69
CA PRO A 17 13.17 13.73 5.27
C PRO A 17 12.60 14.81 4.34
N LEU A 18 13.26 15.11 3.23
CA LEU A 18 12.79 16.04 2.20
C LEU A 18 11.57 15.50 1.42
N HIS A 19 11.37 14.19 1.42
CA HIS A 19 10.25 13.58 0.68
C HIS A 19 8.99 13.57 1.53
N PRO A 20 7.82 14.02 0.99
CA PRO A 20 6.56 14.04 1.75
C PRO A 20 6.11 12.69 2.31
N GLN A 21 6.47 11.58 1.65
CA GLN A 21 6.13 10.21 2.06
C GLN A 21 7.22 9.54 2.92
N TRP A 22 8.21 10.26 3.41
CA TRP A 22 9.33 9.67 4.15
C TRP A 22 8.90 8.90 5.41
N LEU A 23 7.80 9.33 6.06
CA LEU A 23 7.25 8.67 7.25
C LEU A 23 6.59 7.33 6.96
N LEU A 24 6.18 7.05 5.71
CA LEU A 24 5.55 5.77 5.36
C LEU A 24 6.49 4.61 5.66
N SER A 25 6.06 3.74 6.56
CA SER A 25 6.84 2.61 7.05
C SER A 25 6.25 1.24 6.69
N ASP A 26 5.14 1.23 5.97
CA ASP A 26 4.36 0.04 5.59
C ASP A 26 5.26 -1.02 4.96
N ARG A 27 6.17 -0.62 4.05
CA ARG A 27 7.14 -1.53 3.42
C ARG A 27 8.02 -2.28 4.42
N ARG A 28 8.32 -1.68 5.59
CA ARG A 28 9.11 -2.37 6.64
C ARG A 28 8.27 -3.43 7.34
N ILE A 29 7.01 -3.10 7.69
CA ILE A 29 6.07 -4.02 8.32
C ILE A 29 5.79 -5.18 7.36
N VAL A 30 5.41 -4.86 6.12
CA VAL A 30 5.13 -5.84 5.07
C VAL A 30 6.34 -6.72 4.79
N THR A 31 7.55 -6.15 4.61
CA THR A 31 8.78 -6.94 4.39
C THR A 31 9.04 -7.91 5.54
N GLY A 32 8.78 -7.50 6.78
CA GLY A 32 8.88 -8.38 7.94
C GLY A 32 7.92 -9.56 7.83
N LYS A 33 6.69 -9.33 7.38
CA LYS A 33 5.66 -10.37 7.19
C LYS A 33 5.95 -11.27 5.99
N LEU A 34 6.41 -10.71 4.86
CA LEU A 34 6.79 -11.51 3.68
C LEU A 34 7.84 -12.56 4.03
N ARG A 35 8.82 -12.24 4.86
CA ARG A 35 9.87 -13.16 5.32
C ARG A 35 9.33 -14.29 6.21
N THR A 36 8.15 -14.13 6.78
CA THR A 36 7.49 -15.15 7.63
C THR A 36 6.45 -15.96 6.91
N LEU A 37 6.19 -15.67 5.63
CA LEU A 37 5.39 -16.55 4.79
C LEU A 37 6.13 -17.89 4.63
N GLY A 38 5.39 -18.98 4.73
CA GLY A 38 5.94 -20.32 4.53
C GLY A 38 6.45 -20.51 3.10
N SER A 39 7.19 -21.59 2.89
CA SER A 39 7.49 -22.08 1.54
C SER A 39 6.18 -22.55 0.87
N GLY A 40 6.06 -22.36 -0.44
CA GLY A 40 4.89 -22.77 -1.22
C GLY A 40 4.59 -21.78 -2.34
N HIS A 41 3.41 -21.90 -2.91
CA HIS A 41 2.96 -21.03 -4.00
C HIS A 41 2.36 -19.74 -3.46
N ILE A 42 2.97 -18.62 -3.79
CA ILE A 42 2.60 -17.27 -3.38
C ILE A 42 1.99 -16.53 -4.59
N LEU A 43 0.75 -16.08 -4.45
CA LEU A 43 0.09 -15.22 -5.42
C LEU A 43 0.22 -13.76 -4.97
N ASP A 44 0.75 -12.90 -5.82
CA ASP A 44 0.87 -11.44 -5.60
C ASP A 44 -0.12 -10.72 -6.53
N ILE A 45 -1.15 -10.11 -5.94
CA ILE A 45 -2.21 -9.39 -6.65
C ILE A 45 -1.88 -7.90 -6.65
N GLY A 46 -1.77 -7.31 -7.85
CA GLY A 46 -1.26 -5.95 -8.03
C GLY A 46 0.26 -5.90 -7.90
N CYS A 47 0.95 -6.83 -8.57
CA CYS A 47 2.39 -7.07 -8.40
C CYS A 47 3.28 -5.91 -8.88
N ALA A 48 2.77 -5.00 -9.70
CA ALA A 48 3.47 -3.84 -10.24
C ALA A 48 4.91 -4.16 -10.72
N ASP A 49 5.93 -3.70 -9.99
CA ASP A 49 7.35 -3.91 -10.25
C ASP A 49 7.92 -5.22 -9.64
N ARG A 50 7.06 -6.12 -9.15
CA ARG A 50 7.40 -7.42 -8.54
C ARG A 50 8.36 -7.33 -7.35
N TRP A 51 8.36 -6.20 -6.62
CA TRP A 51 9.27 -6.02 -5.49
C TRP A 51 9.05 -7.03 -4.35
N VAL A 52 7.83 -7.59 -4.24
CA VAL A 52 7.46 -8.64 -3.27
C VAL A 52 8.29 -9.89 -3.50
N GLU A 53 8.44 -10.34 -4.75
CA GLU A 53 9.19 -11.54 -5.12
C GLU A 53 10.60 -11.56 -4.53
N ALA A 54 11.31 -10.42 -4.61
CA ALA A 54 12.66 -10.27 -4.08
C ALA A 54 12.74 -10.29 -2.53
N LYS A 55 11.60 -10.35 -1.83
CA LYS A 55 11.52 -10.36 -0.35
C LYS A 55 10.98 -11.67 0.22
N LEU A 56 10.53 -12.56 -0.65
CA LEU A 56 10.04 -13.88 -0.23
C LEU A 56 11.18 -14.78 0.26
N PRO A 57 10.86 -15.76 1.12
CA PRO A 57 11.81 -16.81 1.48
C PRO A 57 12.30 -17.61 0.26
N ALA A 58 13.48 -18.19 0.35
CA ALA A 58 13.98 -19.07 -0.69
C ALA A 58 13.08 -20.32 -0.82
N GLY A 59 12.84 -20.75 -2.07
CA GLY A 59 12.02 -21.94 -2.36
C GLY A 59 10.52 -21.68 -2.48
N CYS A 60 10.09 -20.41 -2.43
CA CYS A 60 8.72 -20.05 -2.81
C CYS A 60 8.55 -20.08 -4.34
N GLU A 61 7.43 -20.62 -4.80
CA GLU A 61 6.92 -20.40 -6.16
C GLU A 61 6.15 -19.07 -6.15
N TYR A 62 6.45 -18.18 -7.08
CA TYR A 62 5.82 -16.86 -7.15
C TYR A 62 5.00 -16.73 -8.42
N THR A 63 3.78 -16.21 -8.29
CA THR A 63 2.94 -15.79 -9.41
C THR A 63 2.47 -14.36 -9.15
N GLY A 64 2.86 -13.43 -10.01
CA GLY A 64 2.42 -12.04 -9.98
C GLY A 64 1.30 -11.79 -10.98
N ILE A 65 0.18 -11.25 -10.54
CA ILE A 65 -0.89 -10.79 -11.41
C ILE A 65 -1.12 -9.29 -11.23
N ASP A 66 -1.65 -8.65 -12.27
CA ASP A 66 -2.03 -7.24 -12.23
C ASP A 66 -3.26 -6.99 -13.08
N TYR A 67 -3.95 -5.86 -12.85
CA TYR A 67 -5.06 -5.46 -13.70
C TYR A 67 -4.53 -4.74 -14.94
N PHE A 68 -4.98 -5.14 -16.13
CA PHE A 68 -4.41 -4.66 -17.39
C PHE A 68 -4.37 -3.12 -17.51
N VAL A 69 -5.46 -2.47 -17.13
CA VAL A 69 -5.59 -1.01 -17.30
C VAL A 69 -4.62 -0.25 -16.40
N THR A 70 -4.59 -0.56 -15.11
CA THR A 70 -3.70 0.12 -14.15
C THR A 70 -2.28 -0.40 -14.25
N GLY A 71 -2.07 -1.69 -14.27
CA GLY A 71 -0.76 -2.31 -14.33
C GLY A 71 0.03 -1.90 -15.57
N SER A 72 -0.57 -2.09 -16.76
CA SER A 72 0.13 -1.78 -18.01
C SER A 72 0.25 -0.28 -18.29
N LEU A 73 -0.86 0.47 -18.15
CA LEU A 73 -0.91 1.88 -18.59
C LEU A 73 -0.34 2.87 -17.56
N MET A 74 -0.45 2.58 -16.26
CA MET A 74 -0.01 3.49 -15.20
C MET A 74 1.36 3.11 -14.63
N TYR A 75 1.61 1.82 -14.43
CA TYR A 75 2.80 1.33 -13.73
C TYR A 75 3.82 0.65 -14.62
N GLY A 76 3.44 0.26 -15.84
CA GLY A 76 4.32 -0.50 -16.75
C GLY A 76 4.68 -1.86 -16.12
N ALA A 77 3.73 -2.48 -15.41
CA ALA A 77 3.91 -3.76 -14.76
C ALA A 77 4.21 -4.87 -15.76
N SER A 78 4.98 -5.86 -15.31
CA SER A 78 5.30 -7.08 -16.08
C SER A 78 4.85 -8.30 -15.27
N PRO A 79 3.53 -8.53 -15.12
CA PRO A 79 2.99 -9.68 -14.40
C PRO A 79 3.16 -10.96 -15.20
N ASP A 80 3.00 -12.11 -14.53
CA ASP A 80 2.89 -13.41 -15.20
C ASP A 80 1.57 -13.53 -15.97
N ALA A 81 0.50 -12.87 -15.47
CA ALA A 81 -0.78 -12.73 -16.17
C ALA A 81 -1.50 -11.45 -15.78
N PHE A 82 -2.28 -10.89 -16.70
CA PHE A 82 -3.26 -9.87 -16.37
C PHE A 82 -4.59 -10.53 -16.01
N ALA A 83 -5.15 -10.14 -14.85
CA ALA A 83 -6.41 -10.69 -14.34
C ALA A 83 -7.15 -9.68 -13.47
N ASP A 84 -8.46 -9.87 -13.33
CA ASP A 84 -9.29 -9.17 -12.36
C ASP A 84 -9.23 -9.92 -11.02
N ALA A 85 -8.93 -9.23 -9.93
CA ALA A 85 -8.92 -9.80 -8.59
C ALA A 85 -10.29 -10.34 -8.16
N ALA A 86 -11.38 -9.83 -8.74
CA ALA A 86 -12.73 -10.32 -8.52
C ALA A 86 -13.09 -11.58 -9.33
N ALA A 87 -12.18 -12.08 -10.21
CA ALA A 87 -12.35 -13.28 -11.03
C ALA A 87 -10.98 -13.90 -11.33
N LEU A 88 -10.35 -14.48 -10.31
CA LEU A 88 -8.99 -15.03 -10.42
C LEU A 88 -8.95 -16.28 -11.32
N PRO A 89 -8.06 -16.33 -12.32
CA PRO A 89 -7.93 -17.47 -13.24
C PRO A 89 -7.13 -18.63 -12.62
N LEU A 90 -7.43 -18.96 -11.37
CA LEU A 90 -6.76 -19.98 -10.57
C LEU A 90 -7.77 -20.97 -10.03
N ARG A 91 -7.33 -22.21 -9.82
CA ARG A 91 -8.17 -23.27 -9.24
C ARG A 91 -8.41 -22.99 -7.76
N ASP A 92 -9.49 -23.57 -7.23
CA ASP A 92 -9.76 -23.59 -5.81
C ASP A 92 -8.59 -24.26 -5.06
N ALA A 93 -8.27 -23.74 -3.88
CA ALA A 93 -7.27 -24.30 -2.98
C ALA A 93 -5.92 -24.60 -3.68
N SER A 94 -5.43 -23.68 -4.53
CA SER A 94 -4.22 -23.89 -5.34
C SER A 94 -2.98 -23.11 -4.83
N VAL A 95 -3.16 -22.11 -3.97
CA VAL A 95 -2.06 -21.29 -3.46
C VAL A 95 -1.95 -21.36 -1.93
N ASP A 96 -0.72 -21.24 -1.42
CA ASP A 96 -0.42 -21.31 0.01
C ASP A 96 -0.53 -19.94 0.70
N ALA A 97 -0.24 -18.87 -0.06
CA ALA A 97 -0.47 -17.51 0.42
C ALA A 97 -0.87 -16.56 -0.72
N VAL A 98 -1.61 -15.53 -0.35
CA VAL A 98 -1.92 -14.39 -1.22
C VAL A 98 -1.38 -13.12 -0.58
N VAL A 99 -0.72 -12.30 -1.39
CA VAL A 99 -0.26 -10.97 -1.05
C VAL A 99 -1.04 -9.97 -1.89
N ILE A 100 -1.63 -8.95 -1.25
CA ILE A 100 -2.37 -7.87 -1.90
C ILE A 100 -2.08 -6.56 -1.15
N LEU A 101 -1.29 -5.68 -1.75
CA LEU A 101 -0.72 -4.52 -1.07
C LEU A 101 -1.09 -3.24 -1.79
N GLU A 102 -1.86 -2.37 -1.12
CA GLU A 102 -2.34 -1.09 -1.68
C GLU A 102 -3.08 -1.30 -3.02
N VAL A 103 -4.01 -2.26 -3.04
CA VAL A 103 -4.79 -2.64 -4.23
C VAL A 103 -6.29 -2.69 -3.95
N ILE A 104 -6.69 -3.15 -2.76
CA ILE A 104 -8.11 -3.39 -2.46
C ILE A 104 -8.96 -2.12 -2.52
N GLU A 105 -8.37 -0.96 -2.24
CA GLU A 105 -9.00 0.35 -2.38
C GLU A 105 -9.32 0.73 -3.83
N HIS A 106 -8.61 0.13 -4.77
CA HIS A 106 -8.74 0.35 -6.21
C HIS A 106 -9.71 -0.62 -6.89
N LEU A 107 -10.27 -1.56 -6.15
CA LEU A 107 -11.20 -2.55 -6.69
C LEU A 107 -12.65 -2.03 -6.61
N PRO A 108 -13.39 -2.04 -7.72
CA PRO A 108 -14.83 -1.70 -7.68
C PRO A 108 -15.64 -2.68 -6.82
N SER A 109 -15.19 -3.93 -6.68
CA SER A 109 -15.87 -5.00 -5.95
C SER A 109 -14.91 -5.71 -4.97
N PRO A 110 -14.46 -5.03 -3.90
CA PRO A 110 -13.44 -5.57 -2.98
C PRO A 110 -13.92 -6.83 -2.25
N ARG A 111 -15.21 -6.90 -1.91
CA ARG A 111 -15.81 -8.08 -1.28
C ARG A 111 -15.69 -9.32 -2.18
N GLN A 112 -15.98 -9.17 -3.47
CA GLN A 112 -15.84 -10.27 -4.43
C GLN A 112 -14.38 -10.72 -4.57
N ALA A 113 -13.44 -9.78 -4.59
CA ALA A 113 -12.01 -10.09 -4.61
C ALA A 113 -11.58 -10.86 -3.36
N LEU A 114 -12.06 -10.48 -2.16
CA LEU A 114 -11.77 -11.22 -0.93
C LEU A 114 -12.35 -12.63 -0.95
N HIS A 115 -13.55 -12.85 -1.53
CA HIS A 115 -14.10 -14.19 -1.73
C HIS A 115 -13.25 -15.02 -2.72
N GLU A 116 -12.79 -14.42 -3.82
CA GLU A 116 -11.91 -15.08 -4.78
C GLU A 116 -10.55 -15.45 -4.14
N ILE A 117 -9.98 -14.54 -3.35
CA ILE A 117 -8.76 -14.80 -2.57
C ILE A 117 -8.98 -16.00 -1.63
N ALA A 118 -10.08 -16.01 -0.89
CA ALA A 118 -10.43 -17.14 -0.02
C ALA A 118 -10.63 -18.42 -0.81
N ARG A 119 -11.24 -18.38 -2.01
CA ARG A 119 -11.43 -19.55 -2.86
C ARG A 119 -10.10 -20.18 -3.28
N VAL A 120 -9.15 -19.38 -3.77
CA VAL A 120 -7.87 -19.88 -4.29
C VAL A 120 -6.89 -20.30 -3.20
N LEU A 121 -7.00 -19.74 -1.98
CA LEU A 121 -6.20 -20.15 -0.83
C LEU A 121 -6.53 -21.60 -0.44
N ARG A 122 -5.51 -22.39 -0.12
CA ARG A 122 -5.65 -23.69 0.54
C ARG A 122 -6.21 -23.52 1.96
N PRO A 123 -6.89 -24.54 2.52
CA PRO A 123 -7.21 -24.53 3.95
C PRO A 123 -5.96 -24.24 4.78
N GLY A 124 -6.04 -23.29 5.73
CA GLY A 124 -4.90 -22.81 6.51
C GLY A 124 -3.98 -21.83 5.77
N GLY A 125 -4.21 -21.59 4.48
CA GLY A 125 -3.45 -20.62 3.67
C GLY A 125 -3.57 -19.19 4.19
N GLN A 126 -2.61 -18.34 3.84
CA GLN A 126 -2.39 -17.04 4.47
C GLN A 126 -2.67 -15.88 3.51
N LEU A 127 -3.40 -14.88 3.98
CA LEU A 127 -3.55 -13.57 3.32
C LEU A 127 -2.65 -12.55 4.02
N LEU A 128 -1.83 -11.83 3.26
CA LEU A 128 -1.15 -10.60 3.68
C LEU A 128 -1.72 -9.45 2.86
N LEU A 129 -2.34 -8.48 3.54
CA LEU A 129 -3.02 -7.35 2.92
C LEU A 129 -2.53 -6.03 3.53
N SER A 130 -2.33 -5.00 2.70
CA SER A 130 -2.24 -3.61 3.18
C SER A 130 -3.23 -2.72 2.45
N VAL A 131 -3.69 -1.67 3.14
CA VAL A 131 -4.66 -0.71 2.62
C VAL A 131 -4.49 0.66 3.27
N PRO A 132 -4.60 1.76 2.51
CA PRO A 132 -4.57 3.11 3.06
C PRO A 132 -5.88 3.42 3.81
N PHE A 133 -5.78 4.27 4.84
CA PHE A 133 -6.95 4.82 5.55
C PHE A 133 -6.93 6.35 5.49
N LEU A 134 -6.10 7.02 6.28
CA LEU A 134 -5.92 8.47 6.19
C LEU A 134 -4.83 8.79 5.16
N TYR A 135 -5.22 8.84 3.91
CA TYR A 135 -4.34 9.08 2.79
C TYR A 135 -5.08 9.85 1.69
N PRO A 136 -4.43 10.79 0.97
CA PRO A 136 -5.03 11.49 -0.14
C PRO A 136 -5.54 10.57 -1.23
N ILE A 137 -6.53 11.05 -2.00
CA ILE A 137 -6.97 10.38 -3.23
C ILE A 137 -5.77 10.26 -4.18
N HIS A 138 -5.53 9.06 -4.68
CA HIS A 138 -4.44 8.75 -5.61
C HIS A 138 -4.93 7.84 -6.73
N ASP A 139 -4.16 7.72 -7.80
CA ASP A 139 -4.47 6.87 -8.95
C ASP A 139 -5.89 7.06 -9.54
N ALA A 140 -6.41 8.29 -9.43
CA ALA A 140 -7.73 8.63 -9.96
C ALA A 140 -7.85 8.27 -11.45
N PRO A 141 -9.00 7.73 -11.88
CA PRO A 141 -10.28 7.62 -11.17
C PRO A 141 -10.50 6.29 -10.41
N TYR A 142 -9.48 5.52 -10.14
CA TYR A 142 -9.58 4.15 -9.61
C TYR A 142 -9.44 4.05 -8.08
N ASP A 143 -9.51 5.14 -7.35
CA ASP A 143 -9.45 5.15 -5.88
C ASP A 143 -10.86 5.26 -5.31
N PHE A 144 -11.48 4.11 -4.96
CA PHE A 144 -12.91 4.00 -4.70
C PHE A 144 -13.28 4.06 -3.22
N GLN A 145 -12.40 3.59 -2.31
CA GLN A 145 -12.80 3.37 -0.92
C GLN A 145 -11.66 3.43 0.09
N ARG A 146 -12.04 3.59 1.35
CA ARG A 146 -11.18 3.47 2.53
C ARG A 146 -11.85 2.57 3.55
N PHE A 147 -11.06 1.73 4.21
CA PHE A 147 -11.55 0.83 5.24
C PHE A 147 -11.12 1.32 6.62
N THR A 148 -12.05 1.33 7.57
CA THR A 148 -11.68 1.38 8.99
C THR A 148 -11.12 0.03 9.42
N GLU A 149 -10.44 -0.03 10.56
CA GLU A 149 -9.94 -1.28 11.15
C GLU A 149 -11.04 -2.35 11.23
N HIS A 150 -12.16 -2.00 11.82
CA HIS A 150 -13.28 -2.92 12.00
C HIS A 150 -13.99 -3.28 10.68
N GLY A 151 -14.08 -2.34 9.75
CA GLY A 151 -14.64 -2.60 8.43
C GLY A 151 -13.80 -3.57 7.62
N LEU A 152 -12.46 -3.42 7.66
CA LEU A 152 -11.55 -4.34 6.98
C LEU A 152 -11.62 -5.76 7.57
N ALA A 153 -11.57 -5.86 8.90
CA ALA A 153 -11.70 -7.15 9.58
C ALA A 153 -13.01 -7.84 9.22
N HIS A 154 -14.11 -7.11 9.27
CA HIS A 154 -15.44 -7.63 8.92
C HIS A 154 -15.51 -8.17 7.48
N GLU A 155 -15.00 -7.45 6.49
CA GLU A 155 -14.98 -7.89 5.09
C GLU A 155 -14.13 -9.16 4.88
N ILE A 156 -12.98 -9.24 5.54
CA ILE A 156 -12.11 -10.43 5.51
C ILE A 156 -12.83 -11.64 6.14
N GLU A 157 -13.51 -11.44 7.27
CA GLU A 157 -14.22 -12.52 7.96
C GLU A 157 -15.47 -13.00 7.19
N LEU A 158 -16.19 -12.09 6.53
CA LEU A 158 -17.30 -12.45 5.65
C LEU A 158 -16.85 -13.32 4.46
N ALA A 159 -15.61 -13.15 4.01
CA ALA A 159 -15.02 -13.99 2.96
C ALA A 159 -14.59 -15.40 3.46
N GLY A 160 -14.79 -15.74 4.73
CA GLY A 160 -14.44 -17.06 5.30
C GLY A 160 -12.98 -17.16 5.77
N MET A 161 -12.34 -16.04 6.02
CA MET A 161 -10.98 -16.00 6.57
C MET A 161 -11.00 -15.44 7.99
N ARG A 162 -10.10 -15.91 8.85
CA ARG A 162 -9.92 -15.39 10.22
C ARG A 162 -8.77 -14.39 10.25
N VAL A 163 -9.02 -13.17 10.69
CA VAL A 163 -7.97 -12.18 10.95
C VAL A 163 -7.13 -12.65 12.16
N SER A 164 -5.85 -12.87 11.93
CA SER A 164 -4.88 -13.24 13.00
C SER A 164 -4.10 -12.04 13.51
N GLU A 165 -3.96 -11.01 12.69
CA GLU A 165 -3.28 -9.77 13.05
C GLU A 165 -3.81 -8.64 12.18
N LEU A 166 -4.06 -7.48 12.79
CA LEU A 166 -4.41 -6.24 12.13
C LEU A 166 -3.70 -5.10 12.84
N ARG A 167 -2.82 -4.42 12.11
CA ARG A 167 -1.97 -3.37 12.70
C ARG A 167 -2.08 -2.07 11.93
N PRO A 168 -2.11 -0.93 12.63
CA PRO A 168 -1.93 0.38 12.03
C PRO A 168 -0.52 0.49 11.42
N SER A 169 -0.42 1.15 10.25
CA SER A 169 0.86 1.36 9.56
C SER A 169 1.70 2.46 10.22
N LEU A 170 1.06 3.48 10.80
CA LEU A 170 1.68 4.59 11.51
C LEU A 170 0.89 4.95 12.78
N GLY A 171 1.57 5.53 13.76
CA GLY A 171 0.93 6.18 14.92
C GLY A 171 0.35 7.55 14.56
N ALA A 172 -0.50 8.10 15.45
CA ALA A 172 -1.27 9.31 15.21
C ALA A 172 -0.42 10.52 14.82
N VAL A 173 0.65 10.81 15.56
CA VAL A 173 1.51 11.99 15.30
C VAL A 173 2.24 11.86 13.97
N GLN A 174 2.72 10.67 13.64
CA GLN A 174 3.37 10.41 12.36
C GLN A 174 2.37 10.52 11.21
N THR A 175 1.14 10.03 11.39
CA THR A 175 0.07 10.16 10.39
C THR A 175 -0.30 11.62 10.16
N ALA A 176 -0.45 12.42 11.22
CA ALA A 176 -0.71 13.85 11.10
C ALA A 176 0.42 14.56 10.34
N GLY A 177 1.67 14.28 10.68
CA GLY A 177 2.84 14.80 9.96
C GLY A 177 2.85 14.40 8.48
N LEU A 178 2.56 13.14 8.18
CA LEU A 178 2.45 12.64 6.81
C LEU A 178 1.40 13.41 6.01
N ILE A 179 0.19 13.59 6.56
CA ILE A 179 -0.91 14.29 5.86
C ILE A 179 -0.51 15.74 5.54
N VAL A 180 0.11 16.45 6.51
CA VAL A 180 0.58 17.82 6.27
C VAL A 180 1.66 17.84 5.20
N CYS A 181 2.64 16.93 5.24
CA CYS A 181 3.69 16.83 4.22
C CYS A 181 3.12 16.54 2.83
N LEU A 182 2.13 15.64 2.73
CA LEU A 182 1.46 15.33 1.47
C LEU A 182 0.65 16.52 0.94
N ALA A 183 -0.03 17.26 1.81
CA ALA A 183 -0.74 18.48 1.43
C ALA A 183 0.23 19.54 0.88
N LEU A 184 1.35 19.78 1.54
CA LEU A 184 2.38 20.74 1.07
C LEU A 184 2.98 20.27 -0.26
N GLY A 185 3.31 18.99 -0.41
CA GLY A 185 3.82 18.42 -1.65
C GLY A 185 2.81 18.50 -2.80
N GLY A 186 1.54 18.21 -2.53
CA GLY A 186 0.44 18.32 -3.50
C GLY A 186 0.21 19.76 -3.94
N MET A 187 0.20 20.73 -3.01
CA MET A 187 0.08 22.16 -3.32
C MET A 187 1.27 22.65 -4.18
N ALA A 188 2.49 22.19 -3.87
CA ALA A 188 3.68 22.51 -4.68
C ALA A 188 3.55 21.93 -6.10
N ALA A 189 3.17 20.66 -6.24
CA ALA A 189 2.95 20.05 -7.55
C ALA A 189 1.86 20.76 -8.37
N GLU A 190 0.75 21.15 -7.71
CA GLU A 190 -0.33 21.89 -8.35
C GLU A 190 0.10 23.29 -8.77
N SER A 191 0.93 23.97 -7.99
CA SER A 191 1.50 25.28 -8.34
C SER A 191 2.37 25.20 -9.60
N VAL A 192 3.16 24.14 -9.73
CA VAL A 192 3.95 23.88 -10.96
C VAL A 192 3.01 23.61 -12.14
N ARG A 193 1.98 22.78 -11.95
CA ARG A 193 1.00 22.44 -12.99
C ARG A 193 0.26 23.67 -13.52
N ARG A 194 -0.16 24.57 -12.60
CA ARG A 194 -0.85 25.82 -12.93
C ARG A 194 0.07 26.96 -13.33
N ARG A 195 1.39 26.77 -13.28
CA ARG A 195 2.38 27.83 -13.52
C ARG A 195 2.14 29.07 -12.66
N SER A 196 1.72 28.87 -11.40
CA SER A 196 1.39 29.95 -10.47
C SER A 196 2.65 30.44 -9.73
N LEU A 197 2.58 31.67 -9.18
CA LEU A 197 3.63 32.25 -8.34
C LEU A 197 3.88 31.42 -7.06
N GLY A 198 2.99 30.50 -6.70
CA GLY A 198 3.18 29.57 -5.60
C GLY A 198 4.45 28.71 -5.71
N VAL A 199 5.03 28.58 -6.92
CA VAL A 199 6.34 27.93 -7.12
C VAL A 199 7.46 28.61 -6.31
N LEU A 200 7.37 29.92 -6.07
CA LEU A 200 8.34 30.68 -5.26
C LEU A 200 8.36 30.23 -3.78
N LEU A 201 7.28 29.58 -3.31
CA LEU A 201 7.20 29.04 -1.94
C LEU A 201 7.80 27.64 -1.82
N PHE A 202 8.25 27.03 -2.92
CA PHE A 202 8.78 25.68 -2.93
C PHE A 202 9.94 25.43 -1.95
N PRO A 203 10.96 26.33 -1.82
CA PRO A 203 12.03 26.12 -0.84
C PRO A 203 11.53 26.09 0.61
N PHE A 204 10.55 26.95 0.92
CA PHE A 204 9.94 27.00 2.26
C PHE A 204 9.09 25.74 2.53
N ALA A 205 8.35 25.26 1.53
CA ALA A 205 7.58 24.01 1.63
C ALA A 205 8.51 22.81 1.84
N ALA A 206 9.63 22.72 1.13
CA ALA A 206 10.62 21.67 1.29
C ALA A 206 11.25 21.67 2.69
N LEU A 207 11.60 22.86 3.20
CA LEU A 207 12.09 23.03 4.57
C LEU A 207 11.04 22.60 5.60
N ALA A 208 9.80 23.05 5.44
CA ALA A 208 8.69 22.68 6.32
C ALA A 208 8.45 21.17 6.33
N VAL A 209 8.42 20.52 5.16
CA VAL A 209 8.31 19.05 5.04
C VAL A 209 9.41 18.36 5.82
N SER A 210 10.65 18.81 5.70
CA SER A 210 11.78 18.21 6.43
C SER A 210 11.63 18.33 7.95
N ILE A 211 11.26 19.51 8.43
CA ILE A 211 11.06 19.77 9.87
C ILE A 211 9.91 18.90 10.39
N ILE A 212 8.77 18.87 9.70
CA ILE A 212 7.59 18.10 10.09
C ILE A 212 7.92 16.60 10.11
N ASN A 213 8.59 16.09 9.08
CA ASN A 213 8.98 14.69 9.01
C ASN A 213 9.87 14.27 10.20
N VAL A 214 10.92 15.04 10.47
CA VAL A 214 11.85 14.74 11.57
C VAL A 214 11.16 14.86 12.93
N THR A 215 10.39 15.92 13.16
CA THR A 215 9.67 16.12 14.43
C THR A 215 8.61 15.04 14.66
N ALA A 216 7.83 14.69 13.65
CA ALA A 216 6.84 13.62 13.74
C ALA A 216 7.48 12.24 13.97
N TRP A 217 8.63 11.97 13.34
CA TRP A 217 9.38 10.74 13.56
C TRP A 217 9.92 10.64 14.99
N VAL A 218 10.52 11.73 15.52
CA VAL A 218 11.00 11.78 16.91
C VAL A 218 9.84 11.64 17.89
N ALA A 219 8.78 12.42 17.71
CA ALA A 219 7.60 12.38 18.58
C ALA A 219 6.94 11.00 18.58
N GLY A 220 6.86 10.34 17.44
CA GLY A 220 6.31 8.97 17.34
C GLY A 220 7.15 7.90 18.05
N LYS A 221 8.41 8.21 18.41
CA LYS A 221 9.24 7.34 19.25
C LYS A 221 9.14 7.64 20.73
N LEU A 222 8.85 8.88 21.09
CA LEU A 222 8.85 9.36 22.47
C LEU A 222 7.46 9.35 23.11
N LEU A 223 6.40 9.53 22.30
CA LEU A 223 5.03 9.61 22.79
C LEU A 223 4.34 8.24 22.70
N PRO A 224 3.39 7.97 23.63
CA PRO A 224 2.58 6.75 23.56
C PRO A 224 1.79 6.70 22.24
N GLY A 225 1.72 5.51 21.65
CA GLY A 225 0.99 5.30 20.40
C GLY A 225 -0.53 5.41 20.61
N TRP A 226 -1.19 6.27 19.84
CA TRP A 226 -2.64 6.28 19.69
C TRP A 226 -2.99 5.77 18.29
N THR A 227 -3.65 4.62 18.22
CA THR A 227 -3.86 3.88 16.95
C THR A 227 -5.16 4.23 16.24
N ALA A 228 -6.04 5.02 16.87
CA ALA A 228 -7.28 5.46 16.23
C ALA A 228 -7.07 6.40 15.01
N VAL A 229 -5.87 6.97 14.88
CA VAL A 229 -5.46 7.80 13.74
C VAL A 229 -4.24 7.14 13.11
N THR A 230 -4.40 6.58 11.92
CA THR A 230 -3.34 5.90 11.17
C THR A 230 -3.40 6.17 9.67
N ALA A 231 -2.28 6.11 8.99
CA ALA A 231 -2.22 6.26 7.53
C ALA A 231 -2.87 5.09 6.80
N GLY A 232 -2.80 3.88 7.37
CA GLY A 232 -3.34 2.67 6.78
C GLY A 232 -3.25 1.49 7.73
N TYR A 233 -3.56 0.31 7.23
CA TYR A 233 -3.53 -0.94 7.98
C TYR A 233 -2.77 -2.02 7.22
N VAL A 234 -2.13 -2.90 7.98
CA VAL A 234 -1.57 -4.17 7.49
C VAL A 234 -2.28 -5.31 8.22
N ALA A 235 -2.90 -6.20 7.46
CA ALA A 235 -3.64 -7.35 7.95
C ALA A 235 -2.98 -8.66 7.56
N VAL A 236 -3.01 -9.62 8.48
CA VAL A 236 -2.71 -11.03 8.23
C VAL A 236 -3.95 -11.84 8.59
N ALA A 237 -4.42 -12.64 7.65
CA ALA A 237 -5.55 -13.53 7.89
C ALA A 237 -5.23 -14.95 7.43
N ARG A 238 -6.03 -15.92 7.87
CA ARG A 238 -5.92 -17.34 7.46
C ARG A 238 -7.26 -17.85 7.00
N LYS A 239 -7.26 -18.63 5.93
CA LYS A 239 -8.43 -19.38 5.51
C LYS A 239 -8.75 -20.45 6.56
N SER A 240 -10.00 -20.49 6.97
CA SER A 240 -10.53 -21.49 7.93
C SER A 240 -10.55 -22.88 7.33
#